data_1085e4f47479c2f4471bada89323d25b
#
_entry.id   1085e4f47479c2f4471bada89323d25b
#
_cell.length_a   1.000
_cell.length_b   1.000
_cell.length_c   1.000
_cell.angle_alpha   90.00
_cell.angle_beta   90.00
_cell.angle_gamma   90.00
#
_symmetry.space_group_name_H-M   'P 1'
#
loop_
_entity.id
_entity.type
_entity.pdbx_description
1 polymer ?
#
loop_
_entity_poly.entity_id
_entity_poly.type
_entity_poly.pdbx_seq_one_letter_code
_entity_poly.pdbx_strand_id
1 'polypeptide(L)'
;MDYLAAYLDHLAHERGLSPLTCENYGRDIRTLQQLAGEITLQNLKTAHIRRFIATLHGRGIGGKSIARMLSAWRGFFAFLSRRHGIDNNPCVGMRPPKSAKTLPQALSPEQASKLVDISDDDTLAVRDHAMLELFYSSGLRLAELVSLNVDGLDLAEGTVTVTGKGNKTRIVPVGRHAIEALQTWLPERTLLKTADEAALFIGRTGKRLTPRAVQYRLKTWAIKQGIAGNVHPHILRHSFATHVLQSSGDLRAVQEMLGHANISTTQVYTHLDFQHLAKVYDQAHPRAKKNKS
;
A
#
# COMPACT_ATOMS: atom_id res chain seq x y z
N MET A 1 27.56 -15.37 18.20
CA MET A 1 26.07 -15.46 18.16
C MET A 1 25.55 -14.44 17.13
N ASP A 2 24.68 -14.84 16.22
CA ASP A 2 24.09 -13.92 15.26
C ASP A 2 22.87 -13.21 15.89
N TYR A 3 23.10 -12.05 16.49
CA TYR A 3 22.07 -11.23 17.12
C TYR A 3 21.00 -10.74 16.12
N LEU A 4 21.39 -10.56 14.83
CA LEU A 4 20.43 -10.13 13.81
C LEU A 4 19.43 -11.25 13.50
N ALA A 5 19.92 -12.48 13.31
CA ALA A 5 19.05 -13.63 13.07
C ALA A 5 18.08 -13.85 14.25
N ALA A 6 18.57 -13.80 15.49
CA ALA A 6 17.74 -13.93 16.68
C ALA A 6 16.68 -12.81 16.79
N TYR A 7 17.04 -11.57 16.44
CA TYR A 7 16.08 -10.47 16.45
C TYR A 7 15.01 -10.62 15.37
N LEU A 8 15.39 -11.04 14.16
CA LEU A 8 14.42 -11.24 13.06
C LEU A 8 13.45 -12.38 13.40
N ASP A 9 13.93 -13.44 14.03
CA ASP A 9 13.10 -14.53 14.55
C ASP A 9 12.09 -14.02 15.60
N HIS A 10 12.54 -13.25 16.58
CA HIS A 10 11.70 -12.59 17.57
C HIS A 10 10.63 -11.70 16.91
N LEU A 11 10.99 -10.92 15.88
CA LEU A 11 10.02 -10.06 15.18
C LEU A 11 8.95 -10.88 14.43
N ALA A 12 9.34 -11.97 13.79
CA ALA A 12 8.46 -12.82 13.01
C ALA A 12 7.52 -13.64 13.92
N HIS A 13 8.06 -14.34 14.90
CA HIS A 13 7.33 -15.34 15.67
C HIS A 13 6.71 -14.81 16.97
N GLU A 14 7.43 -13.98 17.72
CA GLU A 14 6.89 -13.44 18.97
C GLU A 14 6.08 -12.14 18.77
N ARG A 15 6.49 -11.28 17.82
CA ARG A 15 5.83 -10.00 17.52
C ARG A 15 4.82 -10.09 16.38
N GLY A 16 4.78 -11.20 15.64
CA GLY A 16 3.87 -11.41 14.52
C GLY A 16 3.97 -10.34 13.42
N LEU A 17 5.18 -9.78 13.20
CA LEU A 17 5.37 -8.76 12.17
C LEU A 17 5.37 -9.37 10.78
N SER A 18 4.90 -8.60 9.79
CA SER A 18 4.87 -9.07 8.41
C SER A 18 6.28 -9.37 7.87
N PRO A 19 6.43 -10.36 6.95
CA PRO A 19 7.72 -10.68 6.33
C PRO A 19 8.43 -9.46 5.76
N LEU A 20 7.69 -8.57 5.10
CA LEU A 20 8.23 -7.33 4.54
C LEU A 20 8.78 -6.39 5.63
N THR A 21 8.14 -6.34 6.80
CA THR A 21 8.65 -5.54 7.93
C THR A 21 9.94 -6.13 8.47
N CYS A 22 10.00 -7.46 8.63
CA CYS A 22 11.21 -8.16 9.06
C CYS A 22 12.36 -7.95 8.07
N GLU A 23 12.10 -8.06 6.77
CA GLU A 23 13.08 -7.80 5.71
C GLU A 23 13.62 -6.37 5.78
N ASN A 24 12.74 -5.37 5.90
CA ASN A 24 13.13 -3.96 5.99
C ASN A 24 13.97 -3.70 7.25
N TYR A 25 13.56 -4.24 8.40
CA TYR A 25 14.32 -4.09 9.64
C TYR A 25 15.67 -4.81 9.56
N GLY A 26 15.72 -5.98 8.93
CA GLY A 26 16.98 -6.69 8.69
C GLY A 26 17.94 -5.86 7.84
N ARG A 27 17.46 -5.23 6.77
CA ARG A 27 18.25 -4.32 5.93
C ARG A 27 18.75 -3.12 6.72
N ASP A 28 17.89 -2.51 7.53
CA ASP A 28 18.24 -1.36 8.35
C ASP A 28 19.32 -1.68 9.41
N ILE A 29 19.24 -2.87 10.03
CA ILE A 29 20.25 -3.30 11.01
C ILE A 29 21.56 -3.64 10.32
N ARG A 30 21.56 -4.28 9.14
CA ARG A 30 22.80 -4.48 8.37
C ARG A 30 23.45 -3.14 8.02
N THR A 31 22.65 -2.12 7.70
CA THR A 31 23.18 -0.76 7.50
C THR A 31 23.84 -0.22 8.77
N LEU A 32 23.27 -0.45 9.96
CA LEU A 32 23.89 -0.09 11.23
C LEU A 32 25.24 -0.80 11.41
N GLN A 33 25.29 -2.11 11.17
CA GLN A 33 26.51 -2.90 11.28
C GLN A 33 27.61 -2.42 10.33
N GLN A 34 27.24 -2.11 9.08
CA GLN A 34 28.18 -1.52 8.10
C GLN A 34 28.74 -0.16 8.55
N LEU A 35 27.91 0.70 9.13
CA LEU A 35 28.33 2.01 9.61
C LEU A 35 29.17 1.91 10.89
N ALA A 36 28.93 0.89 11.72
CA ALA A 36 29.71 0.62 12.93
C ALA A 36 31.13 0.11 12.59
N GLY A 37 31.29 -0.62 11.49
CA GLY A 37 32.57 -1.23 11.13
C GLY A 37 33.06 -2.18 12.23
N GLU A 38 34.24 -1.91 12.78
CA GLU A 38 34.86 -2.72 13.86
C GLU A 38 34.30 -2.39 15.26
N ILE A 39 33.48 -1.35 15.40
CA ILE A 39 32.90 -0.99 16.71
C ILE A 39 31.87 -2.04 17.11
N THR A 40 32.12 -2.75 18.20
CA THR A 40 31.16 -3.73 18.71
C THR A 40 29.84 -3.06 19.16
N LEU A 41 28.74 -3.79 19.11
CA LEU A 41 27.40 -3.26 19.48
C LEU A 41 27.37 -2.69 20.91
N GLN A 42 28.11 -3.30 21.84
CA GLN A 42 28.23 -2.87 23.25
C GLN A 42 28.95 -1.53 23.39
N ASN A 43 29.87 -1.23 22.48
CA ASN A 43 30.68 0.00 22.49
C ASN A 43 30.07 1.15 21.66
N LEU A 44 28.92 0.91 21.01
CA LEU A 44 28.21 1.95 20.30
C LEU A 44 27.64 2.98 21.29
N LYS A 45 27.99 4.25 21.06
CA LYS A 45 27.54 5.40 21.85
C LYS A 45 26.61 6.29 21.02
N THR A 46 25.84 7.12 21.68
CA THR A 46 24.94 8.11 21.05
C THR A 46 25.66 8.99 20.03
N ALA A 47 26.93 9.34 20.28
CA ALA A 47 27.75 10.11 19.32
C ALA A 47 27.97 9.37 18.00
N HIS A 48 28.14 8.04 18.04
CA HIS A 48 28.28 7.22 16.84
C HIS A 48 26.97 7.22 16.02
N ILE A 49 25.83 7.02 16.70
CA ILE A 49 24.51 7.06 16.03
C ILE A 49 24.26 8.42 15.39
N ARG A 50 24.63 9.53 16.06
CA ARG A 50 24.52 10.88 15.49
C ARG A 50 25.35 11.01 14.22
N ARG A 51 26.58 10.53 14.22
CA ARG A 51 27.46 10.50 13.04
C ARG A 51 26.85 9.66 11.90
N PHE A 52 26.29 8.49 12.22
CA PHE A 52 25.66 7.61 11.23
C PHE A 52 24.46 8.28 10.57
N ILE A 53 23.62 8.95 11.36
CA ILE A 53 22.50 9.75 10.84
C ILE A 53 23.00 10.85 9.88
N ALA A 54 24.05 11.58 10.28
CA ALA A 54 24.63 12.63 9.43
C ALA A 54 25.20 12.05 8.13
N THR A 55 25.90 10.91 8.20
CA THR A 55 26.45 10.22 7.02
C THR A 55 25.33 9.75 6.08
N LEU A 56 24.25 9.15 6.59
CA LEU A 56 23.10 8.71 5.79
C LEU A 56 22.41 9.89 5.14
N HIS A 57 22.23 10.98 5.88
CA HIS A 57 21.63 12.20 5.35
C HIS A 57 22.49 12.85 4.27
N GLY A 58 23.80 12.92 4.47
CA GLY A 58 24.76 13.41 3.47
C GLY A 58 24.80 12.55 2.19
N ARG A 59 24.47 11.24 2.30
CA ARG A 59 24.28 10.34 1.15
C ARG A 59 22.92 10.50 0.46
N GLY A 60 22.11 11.50 0.84
CA GLY A 60 20.80 11.76 0.25
C GLY A 60 19.65 10.90 0.80
N ILE A 61 19.86 10.13 1.88
CA ILE A 61 18.77 9.35 2.49
C ILE A 61 17.80 10.32 3.18
N GLY A 62 16.54 10.29 2.76
CA GLY A 62 15.51 11.17 3.28
C GLY A 62 15.15 10.90 4.74
N GLY A 63 14.75 11.95 5.47
CA GLY A 63 14.45 11.87 6.91
C GLY A 63 13.40 10.82 7.29
N LYS A 64 12.41 10.53 6.43
CA LYS A 64 11.44 9.43 6.65
C LYS A 64 12.11 8.05 6.68
N SER A 65 13.07 7.81 5.79
CA SER A 65 13.84 6.55 5.76
C SER A 65 14.74 6.44 6.98
N ILE A 66 15.42 7.52 7.37
CA ILE A 66 16.23 7.58 8.59
C ILE A 66 15.37 7.37 9.85
N ALA A 67 14.15 7.92 9.88
CA ALA A 67 13.21 7.69 10.98
C ALA A 67 12.86 6.19 11.13
N ARG A 68 12.62 5.49 10.03
CA ARG A 68 12.37 4.04 10.03
C ARG A 68 13.61 3.27 10.51
N MET A 69 14.80 3.61 9.99
CA MET A 69 16.06 2.99 10.44
C MET A 69 16.27 3.17 11.95
N LEU A 70 16.07 4.38 12.46
CA LEU A 70 16.16 4.64 13.90
C LEU A 70 15.16 3.83 14.72
N SER A 71 13.95 3.60 14.20
CA SER A 71 12.96 2.74 14.87
C SER A 71 13.43 1.28 14.91
N ALA A 72 13.97 0.77 13.80
CA ALA A 72 14.54 -0.57 13.74
C ALA A 72 15.73 -0.72 14.71
N TRP A 73 16.65 0.24 14.73
CA TRP A 73 17.82 0.23 15.61
C TRP A 73 17.43 0.30 17.08
N ARG A 74 16.48 1.17 17.46
CA ARG A 74 15.96 1.23 18.84
C ARG A 74 15.35 -0.09 19.28
N GLY A 75 14.53 -0.70 18.40
CA GLY A 75 13.94 -2.01 18.68
C GLY A 75 14.99 -3.11 18.83
N PHE A 76 16.02 -3.09 17.99
CA PHE A 76 17.11 -4.04 18.06
C PHE A 76 17.90 -3.92 19.39
N PHE A 77 18.33 -2.72 19.77
CA PHE A 77 19.01 -2.52 21.05
C PHE A 77 18.12 -2.82 22.25
N ALA A 78 16.83 -2.54 22.19
CA ALA A 78 15.89 -2.92 23.24
C ALA A 78 15.73 -4.45 23.36
N PHE A 79 15.82 -5.18 22.26
CA PHE A 79 15.86 -6.65 22.27
C PHE A 79 17.17 -7.17 22.87
N LEU A 80 18.30 -6.59 22.46
CA LEU A 80 19.62 -6.95 22.98
C LEU A 80 19.75 -6.73 24.49
N SER A 81 19.18 -5.62 25.00
CA SER A 81 19.15 -5.35 26.43
C SER A 81 18.39 -6.43 27.20
N ARG A 82 17.17 -6.77 26.71
CA ARG A 82 16.30 -7.74 27.40
C ARG A 82 16.79 -9.19 27.35
N ARG A 83 17.41 -9.58 26.24
CA ARG A 83 17.73 -11.01 25.98
C ARG A 83 19.21 -11.33 26.01
N HIS A 84 20.08 -10.34 25.92
CA HIS A 84 21.52 -10.55 25.75
C HIS A 84 22.40 -9.67 26.66
N GLY A 85 21.81 -8.96 27.63
CA GLY A 85 22.56 -8.18 28.62
C GLY A 85 23.37 -7.00 28.06
N ILE A 86 22.96 -6.47 26.88
CA ILE A 86 23.57 -5.26 26.31
C ILE A 86 22.73 -4.06 26.72
N ASP A 87 22.98 -3.53 27.93
CA ASP A 87 22.10 -2.54 28.57
C ASP A 87 22.17 -1.14 27.99
N ASN A 88 23.06 -0.91 27.02
CA ASN A 88 23.17 0.38 26.35
C ASN A 88 22.33 0.45 25.07
N ASN A 89 21.34 1.35 25.02
CA ASN A 89 20.62 1.68 23.78
C ASN A 89 21.04 3.07 23.27
N PRO A 90 22.05 3.15 22.38
CA PRO A 90 22.60 4.42 21.92
C PRO A 90 21.65 5.24 21.05
N CYS A 91 20.49 4.67 20.66
CA CYS A 91 19.48 5.33 19.82
C CYS A 91 18.43 6.10 20.63
N VAL A 92 18.43 6.02 21.96
CA VAL A 92 17.49 6.75 22.81
C VAL A 92 17.70 8.25 22.63
N GLY A 93 16.61 9.01 22.52
CA GLY A 93 16.65 10.45 22.32
C GLY A 93 17.07 10.93 20.93
N MET A 94 17.51 10.02 20.01
CA MET A 94 17.86 10.40 18.65
C MET A 94 16.62 10.77 17.82
N ARG A 95 16.71 11.90 17.12
CA ARG A 95 15.66 12.37 16.21
C ARG A 95 16.16 12.32 14.77
N PRO A 96 15.32 11.90 13.82
CA PRO A 96 15.67 11.97 12.40
C PRO A 96 15.71 13.43 11.94
N PRO A 97 16.44 13.74 10.84
CA PRO A 97 16.36 15.02 10.18
C PRO A 97 14.90 15.36 9.82
N LYS A 98 14.54 16.63 9.93
CA LYS A 98 13.22 17.12 9.51
C LYS A 98 13.06 16.87 8.00
N SER A 99 12.02 16.17 7.61
CA SER A 99 11.59 16.08 6.21
C SER A 99 10.61 17.21 5.92
N ALA A 100 10.72 17.84 4.77
CA ALA A 100 9.66 18.73 4.30
C ALA A 100 8.34 17.94 4.28
N LYS A 101 7.33 18.47 4.94
CA LYS A 101 5.97 17.95 4.86
C LYS A 101 5.39 18.39 3.51
N THR A 102 5.66 17.64 2.46
CA THR A 102 4.86 17.74 1.25
C THR A 102 3.51 17.11 1.56
N LEU A 103 2.47 17.93 1.60
CA LEU A 103 1.10 17.39 1.62
C LEU A 103 0.95 16.54 0.35
N PRO A 104 0.49 15.30 0.46
CA PRO A 104 0.15 14.52 -0.73
C PRO A 104 -0.94 15.30 -1.47
N GLN A 105 -0.64 15.75 -2.68
CA GLN A 105 -1.67 16.34 -3.53
C GLN A 105 -2.47 15.19 -4.12
N ALA A 106 -3.76 15.12 -3.79
CA ALA A 106 -4.70 14.28 -4.52
C ALA A 106 -4.73 14.74 -5.99
N LEU A 107 -4.94 13.81 -6.90
CA LEU A 107 -5.29 14.16 -8.28
C LEU A 107 -6.63 14.89 -8.27
N SER A 108 -6.83 15.84 -9.16
CA SER A 108 -8.19 16.37 -9.38
C SER A 108 -9.11 15.25 -9.94
N PRO A 109 -10.44 15.39 -9.84
CA PRO A 109 -11.36 14.41 -10.45
C PRO A 109 -11.10 14.21 -11.94
N GLU A 110 -10.78 15.28 -12.68
CA GLU A 110 -10.46 15.24 -14.10
C GLU A 110 -9.14 14.49 -14.36
N GLN A 111 -8.11 14.76 -13.56
CA GLN A 111 -6.82 14.05 -13.66
C GLN A 111 -6.97 12.57 -13.33
N ALA A 112 -7.76 12.23 -12.29
CA ALA A 112 -8.01 10.85 -11.92
C ALA A 112 -8.83 10.13 -13.02
N SER A 113 -9.87 10.75 -13.55
CA SER A 113 -10.65 10.21 -14.67
C SER A 113 -9.76 10.01 -15.91
N LYS A 114 -8.97 11.00 -16.27
CA LYS A 114 -8.03 10.90 -17.41
C LYS A 114 -7.03 9.76 -17.22
N LEU A 115 -6.53 9.53 -16.01
CA LEU A 115 -5.56 8.47 -15.71
C LEU A 115 -6.10 7.07 -15.97
N VAL A 116 -7.37 6.85 -15.64
CA VAL A 116 -8.00 5.54 -15.77
C VAL A 116 -8.67 5.32 -17.12
N ASP A 117 -8.92 6.39 -17.89
CA ASP A 117 -9.53 6.34 -19.22
C ASP A 117 -8.51 5.88 -20.26
N ILE A 118 -8.38 4.57 -20.41
CA ILE A 118 -7.45 3.91 -21.32
C ILE A 118 -8.25 3.34 -22.49
N SER A 119 -8.03 3.86 -23.68
CA SER A 119 -8.73 3.49 -24.92
C SER A 119 -7.90 2.62 -25.87
N ASP A 120 -6.81 2.02 -25.38
CA ASP A 120 -5.91 1.16 -26.16
C ASP A 120 -6.44 -0.30 -26.10
N ASP A 121 -6.54 -0.97 -27.27
CA ASP A 121 -7.13 -2.32 -27.41
C ASP A 121 -6.12 -3.45 -27.18
N ASP A 122 -4.85 -3.16 -26.89
CA ASP A 122 -3.89 -4.20 -26.49
C ASP A 122 -4.36 -4.90 -25.21
N THR A 123 -4.32 -6.23 -25.20
CA THR A 123 -4.77 -7.05 -24.06
C THR A 123 -4.22 -6.57 -22.71
N LEU A 124 -2.96 -6.10 -22.67
CA LEU A 124 -2.40 -5.56 -21.43
C LEU A 124 -2.89 -4.16 -21.13
N ALA A 125 -3.34 -3.39 -22.11
CA ALA A 125 -3.99 -2.10 -21.89
C ALA A 125 -5.41 -2.32 -21.35
N VAL A 126 -6.17 -3.26 -21.88
CA VAL A 126 -7.49 -3.68 -21.35
C VAL A 126 -7.37 -4.11 -19.89
N ARG A 127 -6.36 -4.91 -19.55
CA ARG A 127 -6.06 -5.27 -18.16
C ARG A 127 -5.78 -4.03 -17.30
N ASP A 128 -4.93 -3.15 -17.78
CA ASP A 128 -4.52 -1.96 -17.03
C ASP A 128 -5.69 -1.01 -16.81
N HIS A 129 -6.56 -0.86 -17.81
CA HIS A 129 -7.82 -0.12 -17.68
C HIS A 129 -8.67 -0.69 -16.54
N ALA A 130 -8.99 -1.99 -16.58
CA ALA A 130 -9.77 -2.65 -15.52
C ALA A 130 -9.10 -2.53 -14.14
N MET A 131 -7.77 -2.67 -14.09
CA MET A 131 -6.99 -2.56 -12.87
C MET A 131 -7.03 -1.15 -12.28
N LEU A 132 -6.85 -0.12 -13.09
CA LEU A 132 -6.82 1.26 -12.62
C LEU A 132 -8.23 1.78 -12.29
N GLU A 133 -9.26 1.39 -13.05
CA GLU A 133 -10.65 1.68 -12.72
C GLU A 133 -11.04 1.07 -11.37
N LEU A 134 -10.75 -0.22 -11.15
CA LEU A 134 -11.03 -0.87 -9.87
C LEU A 134 -10.23 -0.21 -8.74
N PHE A 135 -8.96 0.10 -8.97
CA PHE A 135 -8.10 0.70 -7.97
C PHE A 135 -8.59 2.07 -7.51
N TYR A 136 -8.99 2.91 -8.46
CA TYR A 136 -9.53 4.23 -8.16
C TYR A 136 -10.94 4.16 -7.60
N SER A 137 -11.83 3.35 -8.16
CA SER A 137 -13.22 3.27 -7.73
C SER A 137 -13.41 2.69 -6.33
N SER A 138 -12.54 1.76 -5.91
CA SER A 138 -12.68 1.04 -4.64
C SER A 138 -11.66 1.48 -3.58
N GLY A 139 -10.76 2.40 -3.91
CA GLY A 139 -9.76 2.93 -2.98
C GLY A 139 -8.89 1.87 -2.31
N LEU A 140 -8.58 0.78 -3.00
CA LEU A 140 -7.83 -0.36 -2.47
C LEU A 140 -6.40 0.02 -2.06
N ARG A 141 -5.77 -0.78 -1.19
CA ARG A 141 -4.32 -0.76 -1.02
C ARG A 141 -3.66 -1.55 -2.14
N LEU A 142 -2.44 -1.17 -2.52
CA LEU A 142 -1.69 -1.91 -3.56
C LEU A 142 -1.58 -3.40 -3.27
N ALA A 143 -1.32 -3.79 -2.02
CA ALA A 143 -1.25 -5.19 -1.62
C ALA A 143 -2.60 -5.89 -1.75
N GLU A 144 -3.70 -5.22 -1.41
CA GLU A 144 -5.06 -5.73 -1.57
C GLU A 144 -5.37 -5.97 -3.06
N LEU A 145 -5.11 -4.97 -3.92
CA LEU A 145 -5.32 -5.08 -5.37
C LEU A 145 -4.55 -6.27 -5.98
N VAL A 146 -3.28 -6.43 -5.63
CA VAL A 146 -2.43 -7.51 -6.15
C VAL A 146 -2.86 -8.87 -5.64
N SER A 147 -3.39 -8.96 -4.42
CA SER A 147 -3.84 -10.23 -3.83
C SER A 147 -5.22 -10.68 -4.29
N LEU A 148 -5.96 -9.83 -5.03
CA LEU A 148 -7.30 -10.20 -5.51
C LEU A 148 -7.27 -11.45 -6.38
N ASN A 149 -8.24 -12.31 -6.14
CA ASN A 149 -8.59 -13.44 -6.98
C ASN A 149 -9.91 -13.17 -7.71
N VAL A 150 -10.20 -13.97 -8.73
CA VAL A 150 -11.46 -13.86 -9.49
C VAL A 150 -12.66 -14.21 -8.63
N ASP A 151 -12.53 -15.19 -7.72
CA ASP A 151 -13.58 -15.64 -6.80
C ASP A 151 -13.96 -14.58 -5.73
N GLY A 152 -13.08 -13.61 -5.48
CA GLY A 152 -13.37 -12.47 -4.60
C GLY A 152 -14.20 -11.36 -5.24
N LEU A 153 -14.56 -11.49 -6.53
CA LEU A 153 -15.27 -10.48 -7.30
C LEU A 153 -16.72 -10.92 -7.52
N ASP A 154 -17.67 -10.08 -7.14
CA ASP A 154 -19.09 -10.24 -7.45
C ASP A 154 -19.54 -9.07 -8.34
N LEU A 155 -19.61 -9.33 -9.65
CA LEU A 155 -20.02 -8.31 -10.63
C LEU A 155 -21.53 -8.06 -10.61
N ALA A 156 -22.35 -9.00 -10.17
CA ALA A 156 -23.80 -8.84 -10.10
C ALA A 156 -24.17 -7.89 -8.95
N GLU A 157 -23.53 -8.06 -7.80
CA GLU A 157 -23.70 -7.18 -6.64
C GLU A 157 -22.81 -5.95 -6.69
N GLY A 158 -21.90 -5.84 -7.67
CA GLY A 158 -20.95 -4.73 -7.78
C GLY A 158 -20.01 -4.64 -6.59
N THR A 159 -19.44 -5.76 -6.16
CA THR A 159 -18.62 -5.81 -4.96
C THR A 159 -17.31 -6.56 -5.17
N VAL A 160 -16.32 -6.26 -4.33
CA VAL A 160 -15.08 -7.02 -4.22
C VAL A 160 -14.73 -7.29 -2.77
N THR A 161 -14.39 -8.54 -2.46
CA THR A 161 -13.90 -8.95 -1.15
C THR A 161 -12.39 -8.80 -1.09
N VAL A 162 -11.90 -8.03 -0.13
CA VAL A 162 -10.48 -7.77 0.06
C VAL A 162 -10.00 -8.20 1.43
N THR A 163 -8.81 -8.77 1.50
CA THR A 163 -8.16 -9.17 2.75
C THR A 163 -7.03 -8.18 3.06
N GLY A 164 -7.16 -7.51 4.20
CA GLY A 164 -6.21 -6.51 4.68
C GLY A 164 -5.21 -7.05 5.70
N LYS A 165 -4.53 -6.13 6.38
CA LYS A 165 -3.56 -6.45 7.45
C LYS A 165 -4.23 -7.25 8.58
N GLY A 166 -3.58 -8.32 9.03
CA GLY A 166 -4.09 -9.19 10.09
C GLY A 166 -5.18 -10.14 9.61
N ASN A 167 -5.21 -10.47 8.33
CA ASN A 167 -6.17 -11.38 7.70
C ASN A 167 -7.65 -10.95 7.87
N LYS A 168 -7.88 -9.66 8.04
CA LYS A 168 -9.24 -9.11 8.13
C LYS A 168 -9.81 -8.89 6.74
N THR A 169 -10.94 -9.51 6.45
CA THR A 169 -11.67 -9.33 5.19
C THR A 169 -12.69 -8.20 5.32
N ARG A 170 -12.96 -7.51 4.21
CA ARG A 170 -14.07 -6.58 4.06
C ARG A 170 -14.60 -6.60 2.63
N ILE A 171 -15.85 -6.25 2.47
CA ILE A 171 -16.48 -6.06 1.16
C ILE A 171 -16.39 -4.56 0.82
N VAL A 172 -16.04 -4.27 -0.42
CA VAL A 172 -15.90 -2.89 -0.92
C VAL A 172 -16.74 -2.75 -2.20
N PRO A 173 -17.50 -1.66 -2.36
CA PRO A 173 -18.26 -1.40 -3.58
C PRO A 173 -17.32 -1.18 -4.77
N VAL A 174 -17.77 -1.62 -5.94
CA VAL A 174 -17.10 -1.47 -7.24
C VAL A 174 -17.98 -0.59 -8.13
N GLY A 175 -17.42 0.51 -8.61
CA GLY A 175 -18.16 1.43 -9.47
C GLY A 175 -18.46 0.86 -10.85
N ARG A 176 -19.51 1.37 -11.48
CA ARG A 176 -20.01 0.89 -12.79
C ARG A 176 -18.90 0.83 -13.86
N HIS A 177 -18.10 1.87 -14.01
CA HIS A 177 -17.00 1.86 -15.00
C HIS A 177 -15.96 0.77 -14.72
N ALA A 178 -15.68 0.49 -13.45
CA ALA A 178 -14.80 -0.61 -13.09
C ALA A 178 -15.44 -1.98 -13.38
N ILE A 179 -16.76 -2.12 -13.19
CA ILE A 179 -17.51 -3.34 -13.57
C ILE A 179 -17.43 -3.55 -15.08
N GLU A 180 -17.72 -2.53 -15.89
CA GLU A 180 -17.65 -2.57 -17.35
C GLU A 180 -16.23 -2.96 -17.83
N ALA A 181 -15.21 -2.32 -17.26
CA ALA A 181 -13.82 -2.62 -17.60
C ALA A 181 -13.41 -4.05 -17.18
N LEU A 182 -13.88 -4.53 -16.03
CA LEU A 182 -13.64 -5.91 -15.57
C LEU A 182 -14.36 -6.93 -16.45
N GLN A 183 -15.57 -6.66 -16.90
CA GLN A 183 -16.28 -7.51 -17.86
C GLN A 183 -15.52 -7.67 -19.17
N THR A 184 -14.86 -6.60 -19.64
CA THR A 184 -13.99 -6.64 -20.83
C THR A 184 -12.68 -7.39 -20.54
N TRP A 185 -12.11 -7.25 -19.37
CA TRP A 185 -10.83 -7.90 -19.00
C TRP A 185 -10.96 -9.41 -18.76
N LEU A 186 -12.02 -9.89 -18.13
CA LEU A 186 -12.13 -11.31 -17.72
C LEU A 186 -12.02 -12.32 -18.88
N PRO A 187 -12.61 -12.10 -20.06
CA PRO A 187 -12.40 -12.95 -21.22
C PRO A 187 -10.94 -12.97 -21.68
N GLU A 188 -10.31 -11.80 -21.82
CA GLU A 188 -8.90 -11.65 -22.20
C GLU A 188 -7.97 -12.37 -21.22
N ARG A 189 -8.26 -12.22 -19.92
CA ARG A 189 -7.54 -12.92 -18.86
C ARG A 189 -7.57 -14.44 -19.05
N THR A 190 -8.72 -14.98 -19.42
CA THR A 190 -8.89 -16.42 -19.60
C THR A 190 -7.99 -16.99 -20.70
N LEU A 191 -7.71 -16.20 -21.73
CA LEU A 191 -6.79 -16.58 -22.80
C LEU A 191 -5.31 -16.53 -22.37
N LEU A 192 -4.98 -15.67 -21.41
CA LEU A 192 -3.60 -15.46 -20.95
C LEU A 192 -3.21 -16.32 -19.74
N LYS A 193 -4.17 -16.77 -18.92
CA LYS A 193 -3.88 -17.41 -17.64
C LYS A 193 -3.14 -18.75 -17.79
N THR A 194 -2.25 -19.05 -16.85
CA THR A 194 -1.80 -20.42 -16.62
C THR A 194 -2.90 -21.25 -15.94
N ALA A 195 -2.87 -22.58 -16.05
CA ALA A 195 -3.98 -23.46 -15.68
C ALA A 195 -4.57 -23.17 -14.28
N ASP A 196 -3.73 -22.98 -13.28
CA ASP A 196 -4.16 -22.85 -11.86
C ASP A 196 -4.06 -21.42 -11.30
N GLU A 197 -3.92 -20.39 -12.16
CA GLU A 197 -3.79 -19.03 -11.67
C GLU A 197 -5.16 -18.43 -11.31
N ALA A 198 -5.37 -18.16 -10.02
CA ALA A 198 -6.59 -17.58 -9.48
C ALA A 198 -6.58 -16.05 -9.48
N ALA A 199 -5.41 -15.40 -9.64
CA ALA A 199 -5.28 -13.94 -9.54
C ALA A 199 -6.19 -13.20 -10.53
N LEU A 200 -6.85 -12.15 -10.08
CA LEU A 200 -7.66 -11.28 -10.94
C LEU A 200 -6.81 -10.59 -12.00
N PHE A 201 -5.65 -10.05 -11.62
CA PHE A 201 -4.74 -9.37 -12.54
C PHE A 201 -3.45 -10.16 -12.74
N ILE A 202 -3.17 -10.51 -14.00
CA ILE A 202 -2.04 -11.31 -14.41
C ILE A 202 -1.15 -10.58 -15.43
N GLY A 203 0.12 -10.99 -15.51
CA GLY A 203 1.07 -10.49 -16.49
C GLY A 203 1.04 -11.27 -17.80
N ARG A 204 1.91 -10.92 -18.75
CA ARG A 204 2.08 -11.66 -20.02
C ARG A 204 2.38 -13.14 -19.84
N THR A 205 3.01 -13.51 -18.74
CA THR A 205 3.35 -14.92 -18.43
C THR A 205 2.18 -15.68 -17.82
N GLY A 206 0.97 -15.11 -17.76
CA GLY A 206 -0.20 -15.72 -17.16
C GLY A 206 -0.17 -15.83 -15.64
N LYS A 207 0.82 -15.22 -14.98
CA LYS A 207 1.00 -15.26 -13.52
C LYS A 207 0.59 -13.93 -12.87
N ARG A 208 0.21 -13.98 -11.58
CA ARG A 208 -0.16 -12.82 -10.74
C ARG A 208 0.79 -11.64 -10.91
N LEU A 209 0.25 -10.44 -11.03
CA LEU A 209 1.03 -9.21 -11.05
C LEU A 209 1.75 -8.98 -9.72
N THR A 210 2.98 -8.48 -9.81
CA THR A 210 3.71 -8.01 -8.63
C THR A 210 3.35 -6.56 -8.28
N PRO A 211 3.50 -6.13 -7.02
CA PRO A 211 3.32 -4.72 -6.66
C PRO A 211 4.16 -3.75 -7.50
N ARG A 212 5.37 -4.17 -7.87
CA ARG A 212 6.27 -3.37 -8.71
C ARG A 212 5.76 -3.22 -10.15
N ALA A 213 5.18 -4.28 -10.70
CA ALA A 213 4.57 -4.22 -12.02
C ALA A 213 3.38 -3.24 -12.04
N VAL A 214 2.50 -3.27 -11.04
CA VAL A 214 1.39 -2.32 -10.91
C VAL A 214 1.91 -0.87 -10.81
N GLN A 215 2.92 -0.62 -9.97
CA GLN A 215 3.54 0.71 -9.86
C GLN A 215 4.14 1.20 -11.18
N TYR A 216 4.81 0.31 -11.92
CA TYR A 216 5.37 0.61 -13.23
C TYR A 216 4.28 0.95 -14.24
N ARG A 217 3.21 0.14 -14.34
CA ARG A 217 2.10 0.40 -15.27
C ARG A 217 1.39 1.70 -14.95
N LEU A 218 1.10 1.97 -13.67
CA LEU A 218 0.51 3.22 -13.22
C LEU A 218 1.35 4.44 -13.65
N LYS A 219 2.67 4.38 -13.44
CA LYS A 219 3.58 5.44 -13.86
C LYS A 219 3.61 5.61 -15.39
N THR A 220 3.61 4.50 -16.13
CA THR A 220 3.59 4.52 -17.60
C THR A 220 2.34 5.21 -18.13
N TRP A 221 1.17 4.87 -17.59
CA TRP A 221 -0.08 5.52 -17.99
C TRP A 221 -0.16 6.98 -17.59
N ALA A 222 0.32 7.33 -16.39
CA ALA A 222 0.40 8.74 -15.98
C ALA A 222 1.21 9.58 -16.96
N ILE A 223 2.36 9.06 -17.44
CA ILE A 223 3.18 9.73 -18.46
C ILE A 223 2.45 9.80 -19.81
N LYS A 224 1.88 8.68 -20.28
CA LYS A 224 1.13 8.63 -21.56
C LYS A 224 -0.04 9.62 -21.58
N GLN A 225 -0.72 9.77 -20.45
CA GLN A 225 -1.87 10.67 -20.29
C GLN A 225 -1.46 12.13 -19.98
N GLY A 226 -0.16 12.43 -19.94
CA GLY A 226 0.33 13.80 -19.67
C GLY A 226 -0.01 14.31 -18.27
N ILE A 227 -0.12 13.43 -17.28
CA ILE A 227 -0.41 13.79 -15.90
C ILE A 227 0.91 14.15 -15.21
N ALA A 228 1.05 15.42 -14.85
CA ALA A 228 2.23 15.91 -14.16
C ALA A 228 2.30 15.39 -12.72
N GLY A 229 3.53 15.14 -12.23
CA GLY A 229 3.79 14.75 -10.86
C GLY A 229 4.11 13.27 -10.70
N ASN A 230 4.39 12.87 -9.45
CA ASN A 230 4.74 11.50 -9.11
C ASN A 230 3.50 10.68 -8.76
N VAL A 231 2.80 10.19 -9.78
CA VAL A 231 1.62 9.35 -9.60
C VAL A 231 2.04 7.97 -9.10
N HIS A 232 1.50 7.57 -7.96
CA HIS A 232 1.77 6.27 -7.33
C HIS A 232 0.52 5.74 -6.59
N PRO A 233 0.46 4.45 -6.22
CA PRO A 233 -0.71 3.80 -5.63
C PRO A 233 -1.39 4.57 -4.48
N HIS A 234 -0.60 5.16 -3.59
CA HIS A 234 -1.16 5.91 -2.47
C HIS A 234 -1.86 7.22 -2.89
N ILE A 235 -1.43 7.82 -4.01
CA ILE A 235 -2.11 9.01 -4.54
C ILE A 235 -3.49 8.64 -5.06
N LEU A 236 -3.64 7.55 -5.83
CA LEU A 236 -4.97 7.10 -6.30
C LEU A 236 -5.92 6.83 -5.15
N ARG A 237 -5.46 6.09 -4.15
CA ARG A 237 -6.27 5.83 -2.95
C ARG A 237 -6.59 7.11 -2.17
N HIS A 238 -5.67 8.07 -2.09
CA HIS A 238 -5.90 9.36 -1.45
C HIS A 238 -6.90 10.20 -2.26
N SER A 239 -6.80 10.19 -3.58
CA SER A 239 -7.76 10.85 -4.47
C SER A 239 -9.17 10.28 -4.29
N PHE A 240 -9.32 8.94 -4.29
CA PHE A 240 -10.58 8.29 -3.96
C PHE A 240 -11.15 8.81 -2.63
N ALA A 241 -10.36 8.76 -1.55
CA ALA A 241 -10.81 9.20 -0.23
C ALA A 241 -11.25 10.66 -0.22
N THR A 242 -10.48 11.54 -0.88
CA THR A 242 -10.75 12.97 -0.96
C THR A 242 -12.02 13.24 -1.76
N HIS A 243 -12.18 12.60 -2.92
CA HIS A 243 -13.30 12.84 -3.81
C HIS A 243 -14.63 12.34 -3.21
N VAL A 244 -14.62 11.13 -2.63
CA VAL A 244 -15.81 10.59 -1.95
C VAL A 244 -16.16 11.44 -0.73
N LEU A 245 -15.17 11.86 0.08
CA LEU A 245 -15.41 12.69 1.25
C LEU A 245 -15.97 14.08 0.87
N GLN A 246 -15.40 14.73 -0.14
CA GLN A 246 -15.87 16.04 -0.62
C GLN A 246 -17.30 16.00 -1.17
N SER A 247 -17.68 14.89 -1.79
CA SER A 247 -18.99 14.75 -2.40
C SER A 247 -20.06 14.23 -1.43
N SER A 248 -19.70 13.38 -0.48
CA SER A 248 -20.64 12.77 0.48
C SER A 248 -20.74 13.53 1.80
N GLY A 249 -19.67 14.18 2.23
CA GLY A 249 -19.53 14.71 3.59
C GLY A 249 -19.41 13.62 4.68
N ASP A 250 -19.47 12.34 4.33
CA ASP A 250 -19.50 11.21 5.27
C ASP A 250 -18.09 10.63 5.48
N LEU A 251 -17.38 11.20 6.46
CA LEU A 251 -16.05 10.72 6.85
C LEU A 251 -16.06 9.27 7.34
N ARG A 252 -17.16 8.85 8.01
CA ARG A 252 -17.26 7.50 8.57
C ARG A 252 -17.37 6.46 7.45
N ALA A 253 -18.25 6.67 6.47
CA ALA A 253 -18.37 5.80 5.31
C ALA A 253 -17.03 5.67 4.56
N VAL A 254 -16.32 6.79 4.35
CA VAL A 254 -14.99 6.77 3.72
C VAL A 254 -13.98 5.98 4.52
N GLN A 255 -13.93 6.13 5.86
CA GLN A 255 -13.04 5.36 6.72
C GLN A 255 -13.34 3.86 6.69
N GLU A 256 -14.60 3.48 6.65
CA GLU A 256 -15.05 2.10 6.53
C GLU A 256 -14.65 1.48 5.18
N MET A 257 -14.94 2.16 4.06
CA MET A 257 -14.48 1.73 2.72
C MET A 257 -12.97 1.52 2.66
N LEU A 258 -12.21 2.42 3.29
CA LEU A 258 -10.76 2.33 3.33
C LEU A 258 -10.23 1.26 4.31
N GLY A 259 -11.03 0.74 5.23
CA GLY A 259 -10.59 -0.22 6.24
C GLY A 259 -9.53 0.37 7.18
N HIS A 260 -9.81 1.53 7.78
CA HIS A 260 -8.95 2.13 8.79
C HIS A 260 -9.16 1.44 10.13
N ALA A 261 -8.10 0.85 10.70
CA ALA A 261 -8.14 -0.05 11.86
C ALA A 261 -8.44 0.63 13.22
N ASN A 262 -8.67 1.93 13.28
CA ASN A 262 -8.82 2.69 14.53
C ASN A 262 -10.26 2.92 14.97
N ILE A 263 -11.23 2.27 14.34
CA ILE A 263 -12.58 2.20 14.91
C ILE A 263 -12.66 0.86 15.63
N SER A 264 -12.73 0.92 16.95
CA SER A 264 -12.84 -0.23 17.84
C SER A 264 -14.06 -1.09 17.43
N THR A 265 -13.84 -2.38 17.46
CA THR A 265 -14.76 -3.48 17.27
C THR A 265 -14.79 -4.10 15.88
N THR A 266 -14.62 -5.39 15.90
CA THR A 266 -14.96 -6.37 14.88
C THR A 266 -16.46 -6.24 14.56
N GLN A 267 -16.84 -5.26 13.76
CA GLN A 267 -18.18 -5.25 13.18
C GLN A 267 -18.13 -6.19 11.97
N VAL A 268 -18.83 -7.31 12.11
CA VAL A 268 -19.28 -8.10 10.97
C VAL A 268 -20.16 -7.13 10.15
N TYR A 269 -19.71 -6.76 8.95
CA TYR A 269 -20.50 -5.92 8.06
C TYR A 269 -21.82 -6.64 7.77
N THR A 270 -22.93 -6.04 8.21
CA THR A 270 -24.26 -6.53 7.85
C THR A 270 -24.59 -6.06 6.44
N HIS A 271 -25.50 -6.73 5.78
CA HIS A 271 -26.00 -6.35 4.45
C HIS A 271 -26.55 -4.88 4.43
N LEU A 272 -27.02 -4.39 5.56
CA LEU A 272 -27.49 -3.01 5.74
C LEU A 272 -26.36 -1.97 5.70
N ASP A 273 -25.20 -2.27 6.33
CA ASP A 273 -24.04 -1.37 6.31
C ASP A 273 -23.48 -1.23 4.90
N PHE A 274 -23.49 -2.35 4.14
CA PHE A 274 -23.05 -2.35 2.76
C PHE A 274 -23.96 -1.50 1.84
N GLN A 275 -25.27 -1.59 1.98
CA GLN A 275 -26.23 -0.78 1.20
C GLN A 275 -26.04 0.72 1.46
N HIS A 276 -25.72 1.11 2.70
CA HIS A 276 -25.39 2.50 3.01
C HIS A 276 -24.10 2.94 2.31
N LEU A 277 -23.04 2.12 2.37
CA LEU A 277 -21.76 2.41 1.70
C LEU A 277 -21.92 2.51 0.17
N ALA A 278 -22.69 1.63 -0.44
CA ALA A 278 -22.99 1.65 -1.86
C ALA A 278 -23.75 2.94 -2.26
N LYS A 279 -24.75 3.36 -1.47
CA LYS A 279 -25.47 4.62 -1.71
C LYS A 279 -24.55 5.84 -1.61
N VAL A 280 -23.70 5.90 -0.59
CA VAL A 280 -22.71 6.99 -0.44
C VAL A 280 -21.76 7.00 -1.62
N TYR A 281 -21.29 5.84 -2.06
CA TYR A 281 -20.44 5.70 -3.24
C TYR A 281 -21.13 6.22 -4.51
N ASP A 282 -22.33 5.73 -4.82
CA ASP A 282 -23.08 6.08 -6.03
C ASP A 282 -23.39 7.58 -6.12
N GLN A 283 -23.65 8.22 -4.98
CA GLN A 283 -23.93 9.65 -4.91
C GLN A 283 -22.68 10.52 -4.99
N ALA A 284 -21.56 10.04 -4.48
CA ALA A 284 -20.38 10.83 -4.19
C ALA A 284 -19.21 10.60 -5.15
N HIS A 285 -19.00 9.36 -5.63
CA HIS A 285 -17.82 9.06 -6.43
C HIS A 285 -17.95 9.59 -7.87
N PRO A 286 -16.95 10.31 -8.43
CA PRO A 286 -17.03 10.89 -9.78
C PRO A 286 -17.33 9.85 -10.88
N ARG A 287 -16.88 8.61 -10.73
CA ARG A 287 -17.08 7.51 -11.70
C ARG A 287 -18.36 6.70 -11.46
N ALA A 288 -19.15 7.01 -10.44
CA ALA A 288 -20.46 6.40 -10.24
C ALA A 288 -21.59 7.20 -10.92
N LYS A 289 -21.40 8.50 -11.13
CA LYS A 289 -22.42 9.37 -11.72
C LYS A 289 -22.62 9.06 -13.21
N LYS A 290 -23.89 8.94 -13.66
CA LYS A 290 -24.22 8.94 -15.08
C LYS A 290 -23.80 10.29 -15.67
N ASN A 291 -23.05 10.29 -16.79
CA ASN A 291 -22.96 11.48 -17.61
C ASN A 291 -24.39 11.85 -18.02
N LYS A 292 -24.89 12.98 -17.57
CA LYS A 292 -26.08 13.59 -18.17
C LYS A 292 -25.65 14.05 -19.56
N SER A 293 -25.92 13.23 -20.58
CA SER A 293 -25.95 13.64 -21.98
C SER A 293 -27.11 14.61 -22.19
#